data_315455061886ff8c33be08e4bc3a796c
#
_entry.id   315455061886ff8c33be08e4bc3a796c
#
_cell.length_a   1.000
_cell.length_b   1.000
_cell.length_c   1.000
_cell.angle_alpha   90.00
_cell.angle_beta   90.00
_cell.angle_gamma   90.00
#
_symmetry.space_group_name_H-M   'P 1'
#
loop_
_entity.id
_entity.type
_entity.pdbx_description
1 polymer ?
#
loop_
_entity_poly.entity_id
_entity_poly.type
_entity_poly.pdbx_seq_one_letter_code
_entity_poly.pdbx_strand_id
1 'polypeptide(L)'
;FVEKGTQGKIAEAVKKLDQDTVFALANYILFKGKWKKPFDPENTEEAEFHVDESTTVKVPMMTLSGMLDVHHCSMLSSWVLLMDYAGNTTAVFLLPDDGKMQHLEQTLNKELISKILLNRRR
;
A
#
# COMPACT_ATOMS: atom_id res chain seq x y z
N PHE A 1 4.84 19.87 15.24
CA PHE A 1 3.65 19.80 14.35
C PHE A 1 3.48 18.38 13.77
N VAL A 2 4.44 17.91 12.95
CA VAL A 2 4.33 16.60 12.29
C VAL A 2 4.39 15.44 13.31
N GLU A 3 5.29 15.50 14.28
CA GLU A 3 5.42 14.49 15.34
C GLU A 3 4.13 14.35 16.15
N LYS A 4 3.54 15.44 16.59
CA LYS A 4 2.31 15.45 17.37
C LYS A 4 1.11 15.00 16.53
N GLY A 5 0.98 15.45 15.29
CA GLY A 5 -0.10 15.06 14.37
C GLY A 5 -0.04 13.61 13.94
N THR A 6 1.15 12.99 13.93
CA THR A 6 1.36 11.56 13.63
C THR A 6 1.44 10.68 14.88
N GLN A 7 1.10 11.21 16.06
CA GLN A 7 1.16 10.50 17.33
C GLN A 7 2.55 9.91 17.63
N GLY A 8 3.60 10.65 17.28
CA GLY A 8 4.99 10.22 17.45
C GLY A 8 5.51 9.23 16.39
N LYS A 9 4.70 8.87 15.39
CA LYS A 9 5.15 7.96 14.31
C LYS A 9 6.23 8.59 13.43
N ILE A 10 6.18 9.91 13.28
CA ILE A 10 7.21 10.71 12.62
C ILE A 10 7.76 11.69 13.65
N ALA A 11 8.91 11.35 14.24
CA ALA A 11 9.51 12.16 15.31
C ALA A 11 10.13 13.46 14.78
N GLU A 12 10.77 13.42 13.63
CA GLU A 12 11.47 14.58 13.06
C GLU A 12 11.38 14.55 11.52
N ALA A 13 10.44 15.29 10.95
CA ALA A 13 10.25 15.35 9.51
C ALA A 13 11.30 16.24 8.82
N VAL A 14 11.72 17.32 9.48
CA VAL A 14 12.75 18.27 9.00
C VAL A 14 13.79 18.46 10.08
N LYS A 15 15.04 17.99 9.85
CA LYS A 15 16.12 18.05 10.83
C LYS A 15 16.78 19.43 10.88
N LYS A 16 16.98 20.06 9.75
CA LYS A 16 17.63 21.35 9.64
C LYS A 16 17.21 22.06 8.37
N LEU A 17 16.89 23.34 8.50
CA LEU A 17 16.69 24.23 7.37
C LEU A 17 17.99 24.98 7.09
N ASP A 18 18.39 25.06 5.82
CA ASP A 18 19.54 25.84 5.38
C ASP A 18 19.24 27.34 5.52
N GLN A 19 20.30 28.16 5.71
CA GLN A 19 20.17 29.62 5.76
C GLN A 19 19.55 30.22 4.48
N ASP A 20 19.74 29.56 3.35
CA ASP A 20 19.18 29.94 2.06
C ASP A 20 17.76 29.44 1.83
N THR A 21 17.16 28.75 2.79
CA THR A 21 15.78 28.27 2.69
C THR A 21 14.81 29.44 2.75
N VAL A 22 14.10 29.69 1.65
CA VAL A 22 13.09 30.76 1.54
C VAL A 22 11.71 30.26 1.98
N PHE A 23 11.39 29.00 1.72
CA PHE A 23 10.09 28.40 2.00
C PHE A 23 10.22 26.92 2.31
N ALA A 24 9.50 26.47 3.34
CA ALA A 24 9.37 25.06 3.66
C ALA A 24 7.88 24.72 3.90
N LEU A 25 7.37 23.69 3.22
CA LEU A 25 6.04 23.17 3.40
C LEU A 25 6.12 21.74 3.94
N ALA A 26 5.45 21.48 5.07
CA ALA A 26 5.31 20.15 5.64
C ALA A 26 3.85 19.74 5.67
N ASN A 27 3.59 18.51 5.27
CA ASN A 27 2.29 17.88 5.39
C ASN A 27 2.45 16.48 5.98
N TYR A 28 1.44 16.00 6.70
CA TYR A 28 1.41 14.64 7.22
C TYR A 28 0.03 14.03 7.05
N ILE A 29 0.00 12.71 7.03
CA ILE A 29 -1.22 11.92 7.12
C ILE A 29 -0.99 10.74 8.05
N LEU A 30 -1.95 10.45 8.90
CA LEU A 30 -1.98 9.27 9.75
C LEU A 30 -3.25 8.48 9.46
N PHE A 31 -3.09 7.20 9.18
CA PHE A 31 -4.17 6.27 8.97
C PHE A 31 -4.00 5.05 9.90
N LYS A 32 -5.05 4.75 10.67
CA LYS A 32 -5.14 3.52 11.47
C LYS A 32 -6.47 2.85 11.15
N GLY A 33 -6.42 1.80 10.36
CA GLY A 33 -7.60 1.01 9.98
C GLY A 33 -7.56 -0.38 10.60
N LYS A 34 -8.75 -0.90 10.87
CA LYS A 34 -8.92 -2.32 11.23
C LYS A 34 -9.49 -3.03 10.02
N TRP A 35 -8.89 -4.14 9.62
CA TRP A 35 -9.42 -4.95 8.54
C TRP A 35 -10.80 -5.52 8.89
N LYS A 36 -11.71 -5.52 7.94
CA LYS A 36 -13.01 -6.20 8.09
C LYS A 36 -12.82 -7.72 8.26
N LYS A 37 -11.84 -8.27 7.55
CA LYS A 37 -11.35 -9.64 7.72
C LYS A 37 -9.87 -9.54 8.12
N PRO A 38 -9.54 -9.61 9.41
CA PRO A 38 -8.17 -9.47 9.85
C PRO A 38 -7.33 -10.71 9.52
N PHE A 39 -6.03 -10.50 9.42
CA PHE A 39 -5.07 -11.60 9.38
C PHE A 39 -5.01 -12.28 10.75
N ASP A 40 -4.96 -13.59 10.75
CA ASP A 40 -4.75 -14.35 11.98
C ASP A 40 -3.24 -14.40 12.28
N PRO A 41 -2.80 -13.89 13.45
CA PRO A 41 -1.39 -13.93 13.82
C PRO A 41 -0.80 -15.35 13.88
N GLU A 42 -1.62 -16.36 14.15
CA GLU A 42 -1.18 -17.76 14.19
C GLU A 42 -0.78 -18.29 12.81
N ASN A 43 -1.26 -17.66 11.74
CA ASN A 43 -0.92 -17.99 10.37
C ASN A 43 0.24 -17.16 9.81
N THR A 44 0.91 -16.39 10.65
CA THR A 44 2.10 -15.64 10.25
C THR A 44 3.32 -16.54 10.38
N GLU A 45 3.98 -16.79 9.27
CA GLU A 45 5.16 -17.66 9.19
C GLU A 45 6.33 -16.93 8.56
N GLU A 46 7.54 -17.37 8.89
CA GLU A 46 8.72 -16.85 8.22
C GLU A 46 8.75 -17.30 6.77
N ALA A 47 8.84 -16.34 5.85
CA ALA A 47 8.86 -16.59 4.41
C ALA A 47 9.85 -15.66 3.70
N GLU A 48 10.22 -16.04 2.49
CA GLU A 48 11.12 -15.26 1.67
C GLU A 48 10.42 -14.04 1.06
N PHE A 49 11.10 -12.91 1.13
CA PHE A 49 10.69 -11.67 0.48
C PHE A 49 11.78 -11.23 -0.50
N HIS A 50 11.40 -11.10 -1.76
CA HIS A 50 12.30 -10.66 -2.83
C HIS A 50 12.37 -9.14 -2.86
N VAL A 51 13.47 -8.60 -2.34
CA VAL A 51 13.71 -7.14 -2.31
C VAL A 51 13.96 -6.61 -3.72
N ASP A 52 14.76 -7.35 -4.47
CA ASP A 52 15.08 -7.14 -5.88
C ASP A 52 15.45 -8.47 -6.54
N GLU A 53 15.91 -8.45 -7.79
CA GLU A 53 16.28 -9.67 -8.54
C GLU A 53 17.42 -10.47 -7.89
N SER A 54 18.26 -9.81 -7.10
CA SER A 54 19.47 -10.42 -6.50
C SER A 54 19.40 -10.58 -4.99
N THR A 55 18.41 -9.97 -4.33
CA THR A 55 18.34 -9.92 -2.87
C THR A 55 17.02 -10.50 -2.37
N THR A 56 17.13 -11.54 -1.55
CA THR A 56 16.00 -12.16 -0.87
C THR A 56 16.27 -12.17 0.62
N VAL A 57 15.28 -11.79 1.41
CA VAL A 57 15.34 -11.80 2.88
C VAL A 57 14.18 -12.59 3.46
N LYS A 58 14.37 -13.12 4.67
CA LYS A 58 13.30 -13.79 5.41
C LYS A 58 12.58 -12.78 6.30
N VAL A 59 11.27 -12.81 6.24
CA VAL A 59 10.41 -11.90 7.01
C VAL A 59 9.22 -12.66 7.58
N PRO A 60 8.63 -12.20 8.71
CA PRO A 60 7.33 -12.68 9.13
C PRO A 60 6.29 -12.33 8.07
N MET A 61 5.68 -13.33 7.46
CA MET A 61 4.72 -13.17 6.37
C MET A 61 3.32 -13.51 6.84
N MET A 62 2.41 -12.54 6.79
CA MET A 62 1.01 -12.75 7.11
C MET A 62 0.29 -13.46 5.96
N THR A 63 -0.61 -14.35 6.29
CA THR A 63 -1.42 -15.06 5.30
C THR A 63 -2.90 -14.91 5.63
N LEU A 64 -3.68 -14.60 4.60
CA LEU A 64 -5.13 -14.54 4.69
C LEU A 64 -5.73 -15.38 3.58
N SER A 65 -6.57 -16.33 3.94
CA SER A 65 -7.30 -17.18 2.99
C SER A 65 -8.80 -16.92 3.09
N GLY A 66 -9.49 -17.07 1.98
CA GLY A 66 -10.93 -16.91 1.92
C GLY A 66 -11.42 -16.28 0.62
N MET A 67 -12.67 -15.83 0.63
CA MET A 67 -13.23 -15.10 -0.51
C MET A 67 -12.71 -13.68 -0.50
N LEU A 68 -11.79 -13.40 -1.42
CA LEU A 68 -11.20 -12.10 -1.63
C LEU A 68 -11.61 -11.55 -2.99
N ASP A 69 -11.77 -10.23 -3.07
CA ASP A 69 -12.05 -9.54 -4.33
C ASP A 69 -10.72 -9.30 -5.07
N VAL A 70 -10.35 -10.28 -5.88
CA VAL A 70 -9.10 -10.26 -6.63
C VAL A 70 -9.36 -10.54 -8.12
N HIS A 71 -8.72 -9.77 -9.00
CA HIS A 71 -8.79 -9.98 -10.44
C HIS A 71 -7.52 -9.47 -11.13
N HIS A 72 -7.24 -9.97 -12.33
CA HIS A 72 -6.15 -9.47 -13.16
C HIS A 72 -6.66 -8.36 -14.09
N CYS A 73 -5.97 -7.23 -14.10
CA CYS A 73 -6.22 -6.13 -14.99
C CYS A 73 -5.18 -6.12 -16.12
N SER A 74 -5.59 -6.49 -17.32
CA SER A 74 -4.68 -6.57 -18.47
C SER A 74 -4.13 -5.20 -18.90
N MET A 75 -4.89 -4.13 -18.76
CA MET A 75 -4.45 -2.77 -19.06
C MET A 75 -3.27 -2.33 -18.19
N LEU A 76 -3.27 -2.75 -16.93
CA LEU A 76 -2.22 -2.44 -15.96
C LEU A 76 -1.16 -3.55 -15.89
N SER A 77 -1.36 -4.68 -16.58
CA SER A 77 -0.52 -5.88 -16.43
C SER A 77 -0.28 -6.20 -14.95
N SER A 78 -1.35 -6.23 -14.18
CA SER A 78 -1.28 -6.31 -12.71
C SER A 78 -2.46 -7.06 -12.14
N TRP A 79 -2.22 -7.74 -11.03
CA TRP A 79 -3.27 -8.23 -10.15
C TRP A 79 -3.79 -7.10 -9.27
N VAL A 80 -5.08 -7.07 -9.10
CA VAL A 80 -5.78 -6.08 -8.27
C VAL A 80 -6.47 -6.81 -7.13
N LEU A 81 -6.19 -6.39 -5.90
CA LEU A 81 -6.85 -6.89 -4.70
C LEU A 81 -7.53 -5.73 -3.99
N LEU A 82 -8.80 -5.90 -3.68
CA LEU A 82 -9.57 -4.97 -2.86
C LEU A 82 -9.83 -5.58 -1.49
N MET A 83 -9.39 -4.89 -0.44
CA MET A 83 -9.60 -5.31 0.94
C MET A 83 -10.32 -4.22 1.73
N ASP A 84 -11.42 -4.58 2.36
CA ASP A 84 -12.19 -3.65 3.17
C ASP A 84 -11.63 -3.51 4.58
N TYR A 85 -11.60 -2.28 5.04
CA TYR A 85 -11.51 -1.98 6.47
C TYR A 85 -12.88 -2.10 7.13
N ALA A 86 -12.90 -2.25 8.45
CA ALA A 86 -14.11 -2.08 9.22
C ALA A 86 -14.56 -0.61 9.10
N GLY A 87 -15.67 -0.40 8.40
CA GLY A 87 -16.16 0.94 8.04
C GLY A 87 -16.31 1.10 6.53
N ASN A 88 -16.15 2.32 6.03
CA ASN A 88 -16.42 2.66 4.63
C ASN A 88 -15.15 2.84 3.78
N THR A 89 -14.02 2.34 4.26
CA THR A 89 -12.74 2.48 3.57
C THR A 89 -12.30 1.15 2.97
N THR A 90 -11.73 1.20 1.78
CA THR A 90 -11.19 0.04 1.08
C THR A 90 -9.74 0.29 0.70
N ALA A 91 -8.87 -0.68 0.96
CA ALA A 91 -7.52 -0.69 0.42
C ALA A 91 -7.51 -1.32 -0.96
N VAL A 92 -6.77 -0.71 -1.87
CA VAL A 92 -6.51 -1.23 -3.22
C VAL A 92 -5.05 -1.61 -3.32
N PHE A 93 -4.77 -2.88 -3.56
CA PHE A 93 -3.42 -3.36 -3.78
C PHE A 93 -3.24 -3.70 -5.25
N LEU A 94 -2.16 -3.23 -5.84
CA LEU A 94 -1.79 -3.50 -7.21
C LEU A 94 -0.46 -4.23 -7.21
N LEU A 95 -0.46 -5.47 -7.70
CA LEU A 95 0.74 -6.29 -7.85
C LEU A 95 1.04 -6.43 -9.33
N PRO A 96 2.07 -5.76 -9.86
CA PRO A 96 2.41 -5.87 -11.26
C PRO A 96 2.96 -7.26 -11.60
N ASP A 97 2.69 -7.70 -12.83
CA ASP A 97 3.34 -8.87 -13.38
C ASP A 97 4.85 -8.65 -13.47
N ASP A 98 5.62 -9.71 -13.57
CA ASP A 98 7.08 -9.62 -13.61
C ASP A 98 7.57 -8.65 -14.67
N GLY A 99 8.41 -7.70 -14.25
CA GLY A 99 8.96 -6.66 -15.13
C GLY A 99 7.98 -5.55 -15.52
N LYS A 100 6.78 -5.50 -14.93
CA LYS A 100 5.71 -4.54 -15.30
C LYS A 100 5.51 -3.37 -14.30
N MET A 101 6.37 -3.22 -13.31
CA MET A 101 6.26 -2.13 -12.34
C MET A 101 6.26 -0.76 -13.01
N GLN A 102 7.18 -0.51 -13.93
CA GLN A 102 7.26 0.75 -14.64
C GLN A 102 6.03 1.00 -15.52
N HIS A 103 5.54 -0.06 -16.20
CA HIS A 103 4.30 0.03 -16.98
C HIS A 103 3.11 0.40 -16.10
N LEU A 104 2.98 -0.21 -14.92
CA LEU A 104 1.95 0.11 -13.94
C LEU A 104 2.02 1.58 -13.52
N GLU A 105 3.18 2.06 -13.12
CA GLU A 105 3.38 3.45 -12.69
C GLU A 105 3.05 4.47 -13.77
N GLN A 106 3.39 4.17 -15.03
CA GLN A 106 3.12 5.05 -16.16
C GLN A 106 1.67 5.02 -16.64
N THR A 107 0.97 3.90 -16.44
CA THR A 107 -0.38 3.68 -16.96
C THR A 107 -1.46 4.03 -15.95
N LEU A 108 -1.17 3.89 -14.66
CA LEU A 108 -2.15 4.14 -13.59
C LEU A 108 -2.59 5.60 -13.58
N ASN A 109 -3.89 5.82 -13.61
CA ASN A 109 -4.51 7.13 -13.52
C ASN A 109 -5.84 7.07 -12.74
N LYS A 110 -6.42 8.24 -12.50
CA LYS A 110 -7.68 8.37 -11.75
C LYS A 110 -8.84 7.58 -12.38
N GLU A 111 -8.91 7.56 -13.71
CA GLU A 111 -9.99 6.86 -14.43
C GLU A 111 -9.89 5.35 -14.25
N LEU A 112 -8.68 4.78 -14.31
CA LEU A 112 -8.47 3.35 -14.10
C LEU A 112 -8.76 2.94 -12.67
N ILE A 113 -8.38 3.74 -11.69
CA ILE A 113 -8.72 3.50 -10.28
C ILE A 113 -10.23 3.53 -10.11
N SER A 114 -10.93 4.49 -10.70
CA SER A 114 -12.39 4.58 -10.65
C SER A 114 -13.05 3.35 -11.28
N LYS A 115 -12.57 2.88 -12.43
CA LYS A 115 -13.07 1.66 -13.06
C LYS A 115 -12.87 0.41 -12.20
N ILE A 116 -11.72 0.29 -11.56
CA ILE A 116 -11.42 -0.80 -10.63
C ILE A 116 -12.45 -0.83 -9.49
N LEU A 117 -12.73 0.33 -8.90
CA LEU A 117 -13.68 0.45 -7.81
C LEU A 117 -15.12 0.18 -8.24
N LEU A 118 -15.50 0.61 -9.45
CA LEU A 118 -16.84 0.37 -10.01
C LEU A 118 -17.09 -1.09 -10.39
N ASN A 119 -16.07 -1.78 -10.87
CA ASN A 119 -16.14 -3.19 -11.30
C ASN A 119 -15.98 -4.18 -10.13
N ARG A 120 -16.06 -3.68 -8.91
CA ARG A 120 -15.98 -4.51 -7.72
C ARG A 120 -17.03 -5.63 -7.76
N ARG A 121 -16.55 -6.87 -7.58
CA ARG A 121 -17.44 -8.02 -7.40
C ARG A 121 -18.08 -7.95 -6.01
N ARG A 122 -19.39 -7.85 -5.98
CA ARG A 122 -20.16 -7.87 -4.73
C ARG A 122 -20.37 -9.30 -4.24
#